data_ba66ccf38bf4a85cb2807d8e9cd3d804
#
_entry.id   ba66ccf38bf4a85cb2807d8e9cd3d804
#
_cell.length_a   1.000
_cell.length_b   1.000
_cell.length_c   1.000
_cell.angle_alpha   90.00
_cell.angle_beta   90.00
_cell.angle_gamma   90.00
#
_symmetry.space_group_name_H-M   'P 1'
#
loop_
_entity.id
_entity.type
_entity.pdbx_description
1 polymer ?
#
loop_
_entity_poly.entity_id
_entity_poly.type
_entity_poly.pdbx_seq_one_letter_code
_entity_poly.pdbx_strand_id
1 'polypeptide(L)'
;RQQLAELPPTEREQVLLALVRESATTVLGHAPSTQIDSDQPFKELGFDSLTGIELRNLLQAKTGASLPASVVFDYPDPETLANGLGAILFPPTEPSNRSAGLISTSHHDLFGELYLRAMENGQLAHAQELMLSGAQLRAKFHDPAELDAAPSVVRIGSAQQGPHMICVCPTVMTTGPQVYTRFAEQFTDGWTVSALVPPGFDGGEALPATREALVRSLADSVEDYVGDSELSLVGHSSGGVVAYELAKELQGRGLDPTAVVLIDSYSFDGDGGRPEEMFRNALNARMIEYLRWASGDKLSERITAQVWSLELLRGWRPEGLSAPTLYVRPIQPLVEEEKPEWRGDVISMMTSVADVPGDHFTILEGEHVGSTARVVDHWLRNLR
;
A
#
# COMPACT_ATOMS: atom_id res chain seq x y z
N ARG A 1 2.16 1.13 34.15
CA ARG A 1 1.88 -0.31 33.97
C ARG A 1 1.60 -0.99 35.31
N GLN A 2 2.44 -0.86 36.33
CA GLN A 2 2.22 -1.47 37.66
C GLN A 2 0.90 -1.01 38.30
N GLN A 3 0.56 0.25 38.29
CA GLN A 3 -0.69 0.79 38.83
C GLN A 3 -1.93 0.25 38.08
N LEU A 4 -1.85 0.08 36.76
CA LEU A 4 -2.93 -0.51 35.96
C LEU A 4 -3.12 -2.01 36.24
N ALA A 5 -2.04 -2.73 36.60
CA ALA A 5 -2.12 -4.16 36.89
C ALA A 5 -2.90 -4.47 38.18
N GLU A 6 -2.96 -3.52 39.11
CA GLU A 6 -3.65 -3.65 40.40
C GLU A 6 -5.16 -3.37 40.30
N LEU A 7 -5.64 -2.79 39.17
CA LEU A 7 -7.04 -2.46 38.96
C LEU A 7 -7.87 -3.69 38.52
N PRO A 8 -9.14 -3.79 38.92
CA PRO A 8 -10.08 -4.71 38.34
C PRO A 8 -10.19 -4.56 36.82
N PRO A 9 -10.48 -5.61 36.03
CA PRO A 9 -10.54 -5.55 34.57
C PRO A 9 -11.39 -4.39 34.02
N THR A 10 -12.59 -4.21 34.56
CA THR A 10 -13.54 -3.16 34.14
C THR A 10 -13.04 -1.75 34.42
N GLU A 11 -12.38 -1.53 35.55
CA GLU A 11 -11.79 -0.23 35.89
C GLU A 11 -10.57 0.05 35.01
N ARG A 12 -9.80 -0.99 34.69
CA ARG A 12 -8.65 -0.91 33.79
C ARG A 12 -9.05 -0.48 32.38
N GLU A 13 -10.13 -1.07 31.84
CA GLU A 13 -10.69 -0.70 30.53
C GLU A 13 -11.11 0.78 30.50
N GLN A 14 -11.77 1.25 31.55
CA GLN A 14 -12.17 2.67 31.66
C GLN A 14 -10.96 3.61 31.70
N VAL A 15 -9.92 3.25 32.44
CA VAL A 15 -8.70 4.05 32.54
C VAL A 15 -7.94 4.07 31.19
N LEU A 16 -7.88 2.94 30.49
CA LEU A 16 -7.28 2.87 29.16
C LEU A 16 -8.06 3.67 28.13
N LEU A 17 -9.39 3.62 28.15
CA LEU A 17 -10.23 4.43 27.29
C LEU A 17 -10.06 5.93 27.55
N ALA A 18 -10.03 6.33 28.81
CA ALA A 18 -9.75 7.72 29.17
C ALA A 18 -8.36 8.18 28.68
N LEU A 19 -7.34 7.32 28.80
CA LEU A 19 -5.99 7.57 28.34
C LEU A 19 -5.92 7.77 26.82
N VAL A 20 -6.62 6.93 26.05
CA VAL A 20 -6.69 7.03 24.60
C VAL A 20 -7.36 8.34 24.18
N ARG A 21 -8.53 8.66 24.76
CA ARG A 21 -9.29 9.88 24.45
C ARG A 21 -8.48 11.14 24.78
N GLU A 22 -7.85 11.22 25.96
CA GLU A 22 -6.98 12.33 26.34
C GLU A 22 -5.80 12.48 25.37
N SER A 23 -5.18 11.37 24.99
CA SER A 23 -4.05 11.37 24.07
C SER A 23 -4.48 11.82 22.66
N ALA A 24 -5.64 11.36 22.18
CA ALA A 24 -6.22 11.78 20.90
C ALA A 24 -6.56 13.29 20.91
N THR A 25 -7.17 13.79 21.97
CA THR A 25 -7.44 15.23 22.14
C THR A 25 -6.16 16.07 22.10
N THR A 26 -5.08 15.57 22.74
CA THR A 26 -3.78 16.24 22.77
C THR A 26 -3.16 16.33 21.38
N VAL A 27 -3.17 15.24 20.64
CA VAL A 27 -2.58 15.15 19.28
C VAL A 27 -3.31 16.04 18.29
N LEU A 28 -4.65 16.11 18.39
CA LEU A 28 -5.46 16.97 17.52
C LEU A 28 -5.41 18.46 17.92
N GLY A 29 -4.72 18.81 19.02
CA GLY A 29 -4.66 20.20 19.51
C GLY A 29 -6.01 20.74 19.99
N HIS A 30 -6.96 19.88 20.33
CA HIS A 30 -8.25 20.27 20.84
C HIS A 30 -8.15 20.76 22.30
N ALA A 31 -9.10 21.61 22.72
CA ALA A 31 -9.15 22.01 24.12
C ALA A 31 -9.39 20.79 25.03
N PRO A 32 -8.81 20.76 26.24
CA PRO A 32 -8.99 19.64 27.18
C PRO A 32 -10.44 19.34 27.55
N SER A 33 -11.35 20.28 27.32
CA SER A 33 -12.79 20.15 27.54
C SER A 33 -13.53 19.47 26.38
N THR A 34 -12.86 19.24 25.23
CA THR A 34 -13.46 18.57 24.08
C THR A 34 -13.58 17.08 24.36
N GLN A 35 -14.79 16.58 24.45
CA GLN A 35 -15.05 15.15 24.59
C GLN A 35 -15.05 14.50 23.22
N ILE A 36 -14.20 13.51 23.04
CA ILE A 36 -14.23 12.60 21.89
C ILE A 36 -15.12 11.41 22.28
N ASP A 37 -16.10 11.07 21.45
CA ASP A 37 -16.95 9.89 21.69
C ASP A 37 -16.13 8.61 21.56
N SER A 38 -16.48 7.59 22.34
CA SER A 38 -15.67 6.36 22.43
C SER A 38 -15.67 5.53 21.15
N ASP A 39 -16.76 5.62 20.38
CA ASP A 39 -17.03 4.89 19.15
C ASP A 39 -16.85 5.74 17.87
N GLN A 40 -16.40 7.00 18.01
CA GLN A 40 -16.18 7.88 16.87
C GLN A 40 -14.86 7.49 16.16
N PRO A 41 -14.91 7.18 14.85
CA PRO A 41 -13.71 6.80 14.11
C PRO A 41 -12.65 7.89 14.10
N PHE A 42 -11.38 7.52 14.30
CA PHE A 42 -10.25 8.45 14.25
C PHE A 42 -10.16 9.22 12.94
N LYS A 43 -10.56 8.60 11.84
CA LYS A 43 -10.62 9.26 10.52
C LYS A 43 -11.61 10.44 10.51
N GLU A 44 -12.77 10.30 11.16
CA GLU A 44 -13.77 11.35 11.26
C GLU A 44 -13.35 12.46 12.24
N LEU A 45 -12.50 12.14 13.20
CA LEU A 45 -11.86 13.09 14.11
C LEU A 45 -10.75 13.91 13.45
N GLY A 46 -10.35 13.57 12.20
CA GLY A 46 -9.31 14.26 11.46
C GLY A 46 -7.92 13.65 11.62
N PHE A 47 -7.82 12.42 12.13
CA PHE A 47 -6.53 11.71 12.15
C PHE A 47 -6.09 11.33 10.75
N ASP A 48 -4.88 11.70 10.41
CA ASP A 48 -4.11 11.25 9.26
C ASP A 48 -2.96 10.33 9.69
N SER A 49 -2.10 9.94 8.75
CA SER A 49 -0.97 9.06 9.04
C SER A 49 0.02 9.68 10.02
N LEU A 50 0.22 10.99 10.01
CA LEU A 50 1.14 11.68 10.90
C LEU A 50 0.58 11.77 12.32
N THR A 51 -0.65 12.24 12.46
CA THR A 51 -1.34 12.35 13.75
C THR A 51 -1.61 10.98 14.37
N GLY A 52 -1.87 9.95 13.56
CA GLY A 52 -1.95 8.55 14.01
C GLY A 52 -0.64 8.06 14.63
N ILE A 53 0.48 8.44 14.03
CA ILE A 53 1.82 8.18 14.56
C ILE A 53 2.07 8.91 15.88
N GLU A 54 1.71 10.18 15.95
CA GLU A 54 1.88 10.97 17.17
C GLU A 54 1.04 10.39 18.32
N LEU A 55 -0.19 9.95 18.05
CA LEU A 55 -1.04 9.26 19.02
C LEU A 55 -0.40 7.97 19.52
N ARG A 56 0.09 7.15 18.62
CA ARG A 56 0.82 5.91 18.96
C ARG A 56 2.03 6.20 19.85
N ASN A 57 2.88 7.18 19.47
CA ASN A 57 4.08 7.54 20.23
C ASN A 57 3.72 8.04 21.63
N LEU A 58 2.68 8.84 21.75
CA LEU A 58 2.19 9.34 23.02
C LEU A 58 1.66 8.19 23.91
N LEU A 59 0.91 7.27 23.34
CA LEU A 59 0.42 6.09 24.05
C LEU A 59 1.57 5.16 24.48
N GLN A 60 2.59 4.96 23.66
CA GLN A 60 3.79 4.22 24.04
C GLN A 60 4.52 4.87 25.22
N ALA A 61 4.71 6.20 25.17
CA ALA A 61 5.36 6.94 26.24
C ALA A 61 4.59 6.84 27.56
N LYS A 62 3.25 6.91 27.52
CA LYS A 62 2.39 6.85 28.71
C LYS A 62 2.23 5.43 29.29
N THR A 63 2.23 4.39 28.43
CA THR A 63 1.94 3.01 28.84
C THR A 63 3.19 2.14 28.99
N GLY A 64 4.30 2.51 28.34
CA GLY A 64 5.48 1.66 28.20
C GLY A 64 5.25 0.42 27.33
N ALA A 65 4.12 0.35 26.59
CA ALA A 65 3.85 -0.70 25.65
C ALA A 65 4.60 -0.46 24.33
N SER A 66 5.07 -1.53 23.69
CA SER A 66 5.50 -1.45 22.29
C SER A 66 4.26 -1.58 21.41
N LEU A 67 3.89 -0.52 20.69
CA LEU A 67 2.69 -0.48 19.87
C LEU A 67 3.08 -0.46 18.39
N PRO A 68 2.44 -1.28 17.54
CA PRO A 68 2.65 -1.21 16.09
C PRO A 68 2.24 0.16 15.54
N ALA A 69 2.84 0.56 14.42
CA ALA A 69 2.51 1.85 13.79
C ALA A 69 1.08 1.88 13.25
N SER A 70 0.57 0.72 12.85
CA SER A 70 -0.79 0.53 12.36
C SER A 70 -1.86 0.60 13.46
N VAL A 71 -1.48 0.66 14.74
CA VAL A 71 -2.40 0.51 15.88
C VAL A 71 -3.63 1.41 15.83
N VAL A 72 -3.49 2.64 15.32
CA VAL A 72 -4.62 3.59 15.18
C VAL A 72 -5.51 3.25 13.98
N PHE A 73 -4.98 2.51 13.00
CA PHE A 73 -5.72 2.02 11.83
C PHE A 73 -6.33 0.64 12.08
N ASP A 74 -5.65 -0.22 12.85
CA ASP A 74 -6.14 -1.54 13.24
C ASP A 74 -7.29 -1.45 14.24
N TYR A 75 -7.32 -0.37 15.04
CA TYR A 75 -8.36 -0.05 16.01
C TYR A 75 -8.94 1.32 15.67
N PRO A 76 -10.00 1.37 14.83
CA PRO A 76 -10.43 2.59 14.15
C PRO A 76 -11.05 3.67 15.06
N ASP A 77 -11.35 3.36 16.30
CA ASP A 77 -11.97 4.26 17.29
C ASP A 77 -11.31 4.13 18.67
N PRO A 78 -11.56 5.08 19.60
CA PRO A 78 -10.96 5.06 20.94
C PRO A 78 -11.27 3.81 21.77
N GLU A 79 -12.46 3.24 21.65
CA GLU A 79 -12.88 2.07 22.43
C GLU A 79 -12.16 0.81 21.99
N THR A 80 -12.14 0.56 20.67
CA THR A 80 -11.42 -0.59 20.10
C THR A 80 -9.92 -0.49 20.37
N LEU A 81 -9.34 0.72 20.30
CA LEU A 81 -7.93 0.94 20.62
C LEU A 81 -7.63 0.72 22.10
N ALA A 82 -8.50 1.16 23.01
CA ALA A 82 -8.36 0.92 24.45
C ALA A 82 -8.40 -0.58 24.80
N ASN A 83 -9.30 -1.33 24.16
CA ASN A 83 -9.41 -2.78 24.31
C ASN A 83 -8.15 -3.49 23.78
N GLY A 84 -7.64 -3.08 22.62
CA GLY A 84 -6.38 -3.56 22.06
C GLY A 84 -5.19 -3.31 22.99
N LEU A 85 -5.07 -2.09 23.55
CA LEU A 85 -4.06 -1.76 24.55
C LEU A 85 -4.17 -2.64 25.81
N GLY A 86 -5.39 -2.93 26.27
CA GLY A 86 -5.65 -3.82 27.39
C GLY A 86 -5.10 -5.23 27.14
N ALA A 87 -5.35 -5.78 25.95
CA ALA A 87 -4.86 -7.09 25.56
C ALA A 87 -3.31 -7.13 25.44
N ILE A 88 -2.68 -6.08 24.93
CA ILE A 88 -1.22 -5.96 24.79
C ILE A 88 -0.54 -5.82 26.17
N LEU A 89 -1.11 -5.01 27.05
CA LEU A 89 -0.53 -4.73 28.37
C LEU A 89 -0.73 -5.85 29.39
N PHE A 90 -1.85 -6.54 29.29
CA PHE A 90 -2.32 -7.54 30.25
C PHE A 90 -2.87 -8.80 29.52
N PRO A 91 -2.00 -9.57 28.86
CA PRO A 91 -2.44 -10.81 28.23
C PRO A 91 -3.05 -11.74 29.29
N PRO A 92 -4.14 -12.46 28.96
CA PRO A 92 -4.83 -13.34 29.92
C PRO A 92 -3.89 -14.41 30.47
N THR A 93 -3.73 -14.44 31.79
CA THR A 93 -2.97 -15.43 32.56
C THR A 93 -3.87 -16.57 33.01
N GLU A 94 -4.40 -17.34 32.10
CA GLU A 94 -5.06 -18.61 32.48
C GLU A 94 -4.53 -19.77 31.64
N PRO A 95 -3.97 -20.82 32.27
CA PRO A 95 -3.78 -22.10 31.61
C PRO A 95 -5.12 -22.83 31.59
N SER A 96 -5.98 -22.59 30.63
CA SER A 96 -7.12 -23.46 30.42
C SER A 96 -6.62 -24.80 29.90
N ASN A 97 -6.71 -25.78 30.78
CA ASN A 97 -6.55 -27.19 30.50
C ASN A 97 -7.60 -27.66 29.48
N ARG A 98 -7.29 -27.53 28.19
CA ARG A 98 -7.98 -28.23 27.11
C ARG A 98 -6.97 -29.02 26.32
N SER A 99 -7.14 -30.33 26.48
CA SER A 99 -6.48 -31.41 25.79
C SER A 99 -6.22 -31.15 24.31
N ALA A 100 -5.01 -31.47 23.89
CA ALA A 100 -4.59 -31.96 22.61
C ALA A 100 -5.24 -31.30 21.36
N GLY A 101 -4.51 -30.39 20.76
CA GLY A 101 -4.75 -29.97 19.40
C GLY A 101 -4.78 -28.47 19.27
N LEU A 102 -3.71 -27.99 18.71
CA LEU A 102 -3.44 -26.62 18.26
C LEU A 102 -2.68 -25.77 19.29
N ILE A 103 -1.43 -25.65 18.97
CA ILE A 103 -0.49 -24.66 19.47
C ILE A 103 -1.13 -23.28 19.23
N SER A 104 -1.60 -22.62 20.29
CA SER A 104 -1.86 -21.19 20.27
C SER A 104 -0.51 -20.49 20.27
N THR A 105 0.08 -20.39 19.11
CA THR A 105 1.20 -19.53 18.86
C THR A 105 0.65 -18.10 18.72
N SER A 106 1.04 -17.19 19.61
CA SER A 106 1.24 -15.81 19.19
C SER A 106 2.15 -15.93 17.96
N HIS A 107 1.58 -15.72 16.77
CA HIS A 107 2.32 -15.83 15.52
C HIS A 107 3.29 -14.65 15.45
N HIS A 108 4.48 -14.79 16.07
CA HIS A 108 5.61 -13.96 15.75
C HIS A 108 5.94 -14.22 14.27
N ASP A 109 5.87 -13.20 13.44
CA ASP A 109 6.28 -13.28 12.04
C ASP A 109 7.80 -13.38 11.95
N LEU A 110 8.31 -14.58 12.26
CA LEU A 110 9.74 -14.87 12.26
C LEU A 110 10.38 -14.57 10.88
N PHE A 111 9.66 -14.83 9.79
CA PHE A 111 10.18 -14.56 8.45
C PHE A 111 10.31 -13.07 8.17
N GLY A 112 9.32 -12.28 8.57
CA GLY A 112 9.39 -10.82 8.50
C GLY A 112 10.54 -10.26 9.35
N GLU A 113 10.72 -10.77 10.58
CA GLU A 113 11.84 -10.37 11.43
C GLU A 113 13.22 -10.73 10.84
N LEU A 114 13.36 -11.93 10.26
CA LEU A 114 14.59 -12.36 9.60
C LEU A 114 14.90 -11.46 8.39
N TYR A 115 13.88 -11.10 7.61
CA TYR A 115 14.04 -10.18 6.50
C TYR A 115 14.54 -8.81 6.96
N LEU A 116 13.93 -8.25 8.00
CA LEU A 116 14.36 -6.96 8.57
C LEU A 116 15.81 -6.99 9.05
N ARG A 117 16.19 -8.03 9.79
CA ARG A 117 17.57 -8.21 10.26
C ARG A 117 18.56 -8.37 9.10
N ALA A 118 18.19 -9.10 8.05
CA ALA A 118 19.04 -9.26 6.88
C ALA A 118 19.23 -7.93 6.15
N MET A 119 18.18 -7.11 6.05
CA MET A 119 18.30 -5.76 5.49
C MET A 119 19.23 -4.88 6.32
N GLU A 120 19.08 -4.86 7.65
CA GLU A 120 19.94 -4.08 8.57
C GLU A 120 21.43 -4.50 8.48
N ASN A 121 21.68 -5.75 8.20
CA ASN A 121 23.03 -6.31 8.08
C ASN A 121 23.59 -6.29 6.64
N GLY A 122 22.90 -5.64 5.69
CA GLY A 122 23.31 -5.60 4.29
C GLY A 122 23.22 -6.95 3.54
N GLN A 123 22.47 -7.91 4.08
CA GLN A 123 22.28 -9.27 3.53
C GLN A 123 20.98 -9.39 2.69
N LEU A 124 20.63 -8.32 2.02
CA LEU A 124 19.34 -8.22 1.31
C LEU A 124 19.14 -9.29 0.24
N ALA A 125 20.19 -9.63 -0.51
CA ALA A 125 20.10 -10.67 -1.55
C ALA A 125 19.64 -12.02 -0.96
N HIS A 126 20.20 -12.44 0.16
CA HIS A 126 19.78 -13.65 0.87
C HIS A 126 18.36 -13.56 1.42
N ALA A 127 17.98 -12.37 1.92
CA ALA A 127 16.62 -12.15 2.42
C ALA A 127 15.59 -12.27 1.29
N GLN A 128 15.90 -11.73 0.10
CA GLN A 128 15.03 -11.84 -1.07
C GLN A 128 14.91 -13.28 -1.58
N GLU A 129 16.00 -14.04 -1.62
CA GLU A 129 15.97 -15.47 -1.98
C GLU A 129 15.09 -16.27 -1.01
N LEU A 130 15.21 -16.00 0.30
CA LEU A 130 14.35 -16.61 1.31
C LEU A 130 12.87 -16.28 1.10
N MET A 131 12.55 -15.00 0.85
CA MET A 131 11.17 -14.56 0.61
C MET A 131 10.61 -15.11 -0.69
N LEU A 132 11.43 -15.21 -1.75
CA LEU A 132 11.02 -15.83 -3.01
C LEU A 132 10.72 -17.33 -2.82
N SER A 133 11.55 -18.02 -2.05
CA SER A 133 11.28 -19.42 -1.68
C SER A 133 9.99 -19.56 -0.89
N GLY A 134 9.74 -18.65 0.06
CA GLY A 134 8.46 -18.57 0.79
C GLY A 134 7.27 -18.31 -0.13
N ALA A 135 7.40 -17.39 -1.08
CA ALA A 135 6.38 -17.10 -2.07
C ALA A 135 6.04 -18.29 -2.97
N GLN A 136 7.03 -19.14 -3.29
CA GLN A 136 6.79 -20.36 -4.05
C GLN A 136 5.91 -21.36 -3.32
N LEU A 137 5.94 -21.37 -1.99
CA LEU A 137 5.13 -22.26 -1.15
C LEU A 137 3.70 -21.75 -0.91
N ARG A 138 3.41 -20.49 -1.19
CA ARG A 138 2.05 -19.94 -1.08
C ARG A 138 1.14 -20.52 -2.16
N ALA A 139 -0.16 -20.60 -1.85
CA ALA A 139 -1.19 -20.91 -2.83
C ALA A 139 -1.13 -19.96 -4.02
N LYS A 140 -1.37 -20.48 -5.22
CA LYS A 140 -1.40 -19.69 -6.45
C LYS A 140 -2.67 -19.94 -7.23
N PHE A 141 -3.19 -18.89 -7.86
CA PHE A 141 -4.29 -19.01 -8.81
C PHE A 141 -3.80 -18.83 -10.25
N HIS A 142 -4.38 -19.58 -11.17
CA HIS A 142 -4.14 -19.51 -12.60
C HIS A 142 -5.30 -18.85 -13.33
N ASP A 143 -6.48 -18.96 -12.76
CA ASP A 143 -7.72 -18.38 -13.29
C ASP A 143 -8.37 -17.52 -12.20
N PRO A 144 -8.92 -16.34 -12.55
CA PRO A 144 -9.63 -15.48 -11.58
C PRO A 144 -10.74 -16.19 -10.81
N ALA A 145 -11.39 -17.19 -11.42
CA ALA A 145 -12.44 -17.99 -10.79
C ALA A 145 -11.95 -18.84 -9.59
N GLU A 146 -10.64 -19.00 -9.42
CA GLU A 146 -10.03 -19.70 -8.29
C GLU A 146 -9.87 -18.80 -7.04
N LEU A 147 -10.12 -17.49 -7.19
CA LEU A 147 -10.05 -16.54 -6.08
C LEU A 147 -11.30 -16.60 -5.21
N ASP A 148 -11.13 -16.60 -3.89
CA ASP A 148 -12.23 -16.50 -2.92
C ASP A 148 -12.97 -15.15 -3.00
N ALA A 149 -12.27 -14.09 -3.40
CA ALA A 149 -12.81 -12.76 -3.63
C ALA A 149 -12.07 -12.07 -4.78
N ALA A 150 -12.80 -11.31 -5.59
CA ALA A 150 -12.21 -10.51 -6.67
C ALA A 150 -11.33 -9.38 -6.08
N PRO A 151 -10.27 -8.95 -6.80
CA PRO A 151 -9.46 -7.79 -6.40
C PRO A 151 -10.30 -6.54 -6.14
N SER A 152 -10.00 -5.84 -5.06
CA SER A 152 -10.82 -4.71 -4.61
C SER A 152 -10.62 -3.46 -5.46
N VAL A 153 -11.71 -2.86 -5.93
CA VAL A 153 -11.76 -1.49 -6.47
C VAL A 153 -12.38 -0.58 -5.40
N VAL A 154 -11.58 0.30 -4.82
CA VAL A 154 -11.97 1.16 -3.71
C VAL A 154 -12.06 2.60 -4.17
N ARG A 155 -13.23 3.24 -4.06
CA ARG A 155 -13.36 4.67 -4.35
C ARG A 155 -12.58 5.49 -3.33
N ILE A 156 -11.72 6.38 -3.81
CA ILE A 156 -10.86 7.25 -3.00
C ILE A 156 -11.08 8.74 -3.28
N GLY A 157 -11.69 9.09 -4.40
CA GLY A 157 -12.07 10.46 -4.75
C GLY A 157 -13.44 10.85 -4.23
N SER A 158 -13.66 12.15 -4.05
CA SER A 158 -14.92 12.73 -3.56
C SER A 158 -16.02 12.86 -4.63
N ALA A 159 -15.66 12.97 -5.91
CA ALA A 159 -16.59 13.10 -7.01
C ALA A 159 -17.45 11.83 -7.19
N GLN A 160 -18.76 12.03 -7.37
CA GLN A 160 -19.72 10.94 -7.49
C GLN A 160 -20.03 10.54 -8.93
N GLN A 161 -19.71 11.40 -9.88
CA GLN A 161 -19.99 11.23 -11.30
C GLN A 161 -18.80 11.70 -12.15
N GLY A 162 -18.71 11.16 -13.34
CA GLY A 162 -17.65 11.44 -14.29
C GLY A 162 -16.97 10.16 -14.76
N PRO A 163 -16.10 10.26 -15.77
CA PRO A 163 -15.31 9.14 -16.22
C PRO A 163 -14.44 8.58 -15.10
N HIS A 164 -14.17 7.29 -15.19
CA HIS A 164 -13.38 6.58 -14.21
C HIS A 164 -11.88 6.81 -14.41
N MET A 165 -11.19 7.13 -13.33
CA MET A 165 -9.75 7.08 -13.19
C MET A 165 -9.42 5.98 -12.20
N ILE A 166 -8.92 4.85 -12.70
CA ILE A 166 -8.52 3.72 -11.86
C ILE A 166 -7.03 3.81 -11.61
N CYS A 167 -6.65 4.04 -10.35
CA CYS A 167 -5.28 4.07 -9.87
C CYS A 167 -4.85 2.66 -9.45
N VAL A 168 -4.01 2.02 -10.26
CA VAL A 168 -3.49 0.68 -9.97
C VAL A 168 -2.41 0.78 -8.89
N CYS A 169 -2.65 0.19 -7.74
CA CYS A 169 -1.71 0.21 -6.62
C CYS A 169 -0.42 -0.53 -6.97
N PRO A 170 0.75 0.00 -6.54
CA PRO A 170 2.02 -0.65 -6.78
C PRO A 170 2.09 -2.01 -6.07
N THR A 171 2.76 -2.97 -6.66
CA THR A 171 2.92 -4.32 -6.11
C THR A 171 4.06 -4.38 -5.09
N VAL A 172 3.96 -3.52 -4.09
CA VAL A 172 4.93 -3.41 -2.98
C VAL A 172 4.23 -3.65 -1.64
N MET A 173 4.98 -3.97 -0.61
CA MET A 173 4.42 -4.30 0.71
C MET A 173 3.55 -3.19 1.34
N THR A 174 3.75 -1.95 0.91
CA THR A 174 2.95 -0.78 1.34
C THR A 174 1.70 -0.56 0.50
N THR A 175 1.39 -1.49 -0.42
CA THR A 175 0.26 -1.39 -1.34
C THR A 175 -1.07 -1.20 -0.61
N GLY A 176 -1.95 -0.47 -1.26
CA GLY A 176 -3.30 -0.20 -0.77
C GLY A 176 -3.81 1.15 -1.24
N PRO A 177 -5.11 1.45 -1.03
CA PRO A 177 -5.75 2.68 -1.49
C PRO A 177 -5.08 3.97 -0.99
N GLN A 178 -4.43 3.93 0.19
CA GLN A 178 -3.74 5.06 0.81
C GLN A 178 -2.64 5.66 -0.06
N VAL A 179 -2.03 4.87 -0.96
CA VAL A 179 -0.98 5.34 -1.88
C VAL A 179 -1.47 6.49 -2.75
N TYR A 180 -2.76 6.48 -3.11
CA TYR A 180 -3.34 7.49 -3.99
C TYR A 180 -4.30 8.47 -3.32
N THR A 181 -4.49 8.41 -2.01
CA THR A 181 -5.47 9.28 -1.32
C THR A 181 -5.18 10.76 -1.58
N ARG A 182 -3.96 11.20 -1.35
CA ARG A 182 -3.56 12.61 -1.59
C ARG A 182 -3.63 13.02 -3.06
N PHE A 183 -3.34 12.09 -3.96
CA PHE A 183 -3.49 12.31 -5.40
C PHE A 183 -4.97 12.46 -5.78
N ALA A 184 -5.84 11.60 -5.27
CA ALA A 184 -7.27 11.66 -5.52
C ALA A 184 -7.94 12.94 -4.99
N GLU A 185 -7.46 13.48 -3.87
CA GLU A 185 -7.93 14.75 -3.28
C GLU A 185 -7.72 15.95 -4.22
N GLN A 186 -6.82 15.85 -5.19
CA GLN A 186 -6.59 16.90 -6.18
C GLN A 186 -7.66 16.94 -7.29
N PHE A 187 -8.49 15.89 -7.40
CA PHE A 187 -9.55 15.76 -8.40
C PHE A 187 -10.92 15.96 -7.75
N THR A 188 -11.28 17.22 -7.48
CA THR A 188 -12.56 17.56 -6.82
C THR A 188 -13.75 17.42 -7.74
N ASP A 189 -13.54 17.59 -9.05
CA ASP A 189 -14.60 17.56 -10.07
C ASP A 189 -14.14 16.81 -11.33
N GLY A 190 -15.10 16.13 -11.96
CA GLY A 190 -14.93 15.59 -13.31
C GLY A 190 -14.29 14.22 -13.42
N TRP A 191 -13.84 13.60 -12.31
CA TRP A 191 -13.27 12.26 -12.29
C TRP A 191 -13.80 11.43 -11.12
N THR A 192 -14.25 10.22 -11.41
CA THR A 192 -14.47 9.19 -10.38
C THR A 192 -13.17 8.47 -10.13
N VAL A 193 -12.44 8.86 -9.07
CA VAL A 193 -11.12 8.30 -8.77
C VAL A 193 -11.25 7.11 -7.82
N SER A 194 -10.68 5.97 -8.23
CA SER A 194 -10.69 4.73 -7.43
C SER A 194 -9.32 4.06 -7.46
N ALA A 195 -8.98 3.34 -6.40
CA ALA A 195 -7.77 2.53 -6.31
C ALA A 195 -8.10 1.06 -6.58
N LEU A 196 -7.30 0.41 -7.40
CA LEU A 196 -7.35 -1.02 -7.66
C LEU A 196 -6.20 -1.71 -6.94
N VAL A 197 -6.51 -2.61 -6.02
CA VAL A 197 -5.52 -3.31 -5.19
C VAL A 197 -5.19 -4.67 -5.80
N PRO A 198 -3.92 -4.95 -6.15
CA PRO A 198 -3.51 -6.27 -6.64
C PRO A 198 -3.70 -7.35 -5.56
N PRO A 199 -4.09 -8.58 -5.95
CA PRO A 199 -4.27 -9.69 -5.02
C PRO A 199 -2.94 -10.21 -4.45
N GLY A 200 -3.02 -10.90 -3.31
CA GLY A 200 -1.89 -11.57 -2.68
C GLY A 200 -1.25 -10.80 -1.52
N PHE A 201 -1.68 -9.56 -1.26
CA PHE A 201 -1.11 -8.69 -0.21
C PHE A 201 -1.90 -8.73 1.11
N ASP A 202 -3.12 -9.25 1.10
CA ASP A 202 -3.89 -9.49 2.32
C ASP A 202 -3.73 -10.93 2.80
N GLY A 203 -3.87 -11.12 4.13
CA GLY A 203 -3.58 -12.39 4.78
C GLY A 203 -4.38 -13.55 4.21
N GLY A 204 -3.68 -14.60 3.81
CA GLY A 204 -4.29 -15.81 3.28
C GLY A 204 -4.63 -15.78 1.79
N GLU A 205 -4.51 -14.64 1.12
CA GLU A 205 -4.77 -14.56 -0.33
C GLU A 205 -3.78 -15.39 -1.15
N ALA A 206 -4.28 -16.01 -2.23
CA ALA A 206 -3.45 -16.68 -3.21
C ALA A 206 -2.67 -15.66 -4.05
N LEU A 207 -1.46 -16.03 -4.45
CA LEU A 207 -0.65 -15.24 -5.38
C LEU A 207 -1.05 -15.57 -6.83
N PRO A 208 -0.97 -14.62 -7.78
CA PRO A 208 -1.12 -14.93 -9.19
C PRO A 208 0.02 -15.86 -9.64
N ALA A 209 -0.29 -16.95 -10.34
CA ALA A 209 0.71 -17.88 -10.85
C ALA A 209 1.56 -17.26 -11.96
N THR A 210 0.96 -16.39 -12.77
CA THR A 210 1.60 -15.71 -13.89
C THR A 210 1.17 -14.24 -13.95
N ARG A 211 1.86 -13.43 -14.76
CA ARG A 211 1.47 -12.04 -15.03
C ARG A 211 0.08 -11.98 -15.68
N GLU A 212 -0.22 -12.91 -16.56
CA GLU A 212 -1.51 -13.01 -17.24
C GLU A 212 -2.65 -13.31 -16.24
N ALA A 213 -2.41 -14.19 -15.25
CA ALA A 213 -3.40 -14.46 -14.20
C ALA A 213 -3.66 -13.20 -13.34
N LEU A 214 -2.59 -12.46 -12.96
CA LEU A 214 -2.72 -11.17 -12.29
C LEU A 214 -3.58 -10.20 -13.10
N VAL A 215 -3.21 -9.98 -14.34
CA VAL A 215 -3.84 -8.98 -15.20
C VAL A 215 -5.31 -9.33 -15.49
N ARG A 216 -5.63 -10.61 -15.75
CA ARG A 216 -7.00 -11.06 -15.94
C ARG A 216 -7.87 -10.85 -14.70
N SER A 217 -7.36 -11.14 -13.51
CA SER A 217 -8.12 -10.93 -12.27
C SER A 217 -8.44 -9.45 -12.03
N LEU A 218 -7.51 -8.57 -12.37
CA LEU A 218 -7.72 -7.12 -12.28
C LEU A 218 -8.70 -6.63 -13.35
N ALA A 219 -8.64 -7.19 -14.58
CA ALA A 219 -9.55 -6.83 -15.66
C ALA A 219 -10.99 -7.18 -15.31
N ASP A 220 -11.26 -8.37 -14.78
CA ASP A 220 -12.59 -8.77 -14.32
C ASP A 220 -13.17 -7.75 -13.33
N SER A 221 -12.36 -7.34 -12.32
CA SER A 221 -12.79 -6.36 -11.33
C SER A 221 -13.04 -4.97 -11.91
N VAL A 222 -12.26 -4.55 -12.90
CA VAL A 222 -12.43 -3.25 -13.57
C VAL A 222 -13.67 -3.26 -14.45
N GLU A 223 -13.88 -4.28 -15.25
CA GLU A 223 -15.07 -4.42 -16.13
C GLU A 223 -16.35 -4.37 -15.30
N ASP A 224 -16.42 -5.14 -14.20
CA ASP A 224 -17.58 -5.15 -13.30
C ASP A 224 -17.83 -3.79 -12.64
N TYR A 225 -16.75 -3.04 -12.35
CA TYR A 225 -16.84 -1.76 -11.64
C TYR A 225 -17.20 -0.58 -12.55
N VAL A 226 -16.60 -0.50 -13.75
CA VAL A 226 -16.76 0.68 -14.62
C VAL A 226 -17.96 0.56 -15.59
N GLY A 227 -18.36 -0.66 -15.94
CA GLY A 227 -19.39 -0.91 -16.96
C GLY A 227 -19.04 -0.23 -18.29
N ASP A 228 -20.00 0.49 -18.87
CA ASP A 228 -19.84 1.22 -20.15
C ASP A 228 -19.23 2.62 -19.99
N SER A 229 -18.69 2.97 -18.82
CA SER A 229 -18.15 4.32 -18.57
C SER A 229 -16.76 4.48 -19.18
N GLU A 230 -16.40 5.72 -19.54
CA GLU A 230 -15.03 6.04 -19.97
C GLU A 230 -14.03 5.74 -18.84
N LEU A 231 -12.91 5.10 -19.22
CA LEU A 231 -11.88 4.61 -18.31
C LEU A 231 -10.51 5.17 -18.66
N SER A 232 -9.81 5.72 -17.67
CA SER A 232 -8.36 5.97 -17.73
C SER A 232 -7.67 5.21 -16.62
N LEU A 233 -6.49 4.63 -16.92
CA LEU A 233 -5.68 3.90 -15.95
C LEU A 233 -4.47 4.75 -15.54
N VAL A 234 -4.16 4.76 -14.25
CA VAL A 234 -3.01 5.46 -13.68
C VAL A 234 -2.24 4.48 -12.81
N GLY A 235 -0.92 4.45 -12.94
CA GLY A 235 -0.11 3.60 -12.07
C GLY A 235 1.23 4.23 -11.74
N HIS A 236 1.65 4.12 -10.47
CA HIS A 236 2.96 4.56 -9.99
C HIS A 236 3.88 3.35 -9.83
N SER A 237 5.16 3.52 -10.21
CA SER A 237 6.16 2.46 -10.04
C SER A 237 5.73 1.15 -10.73
N SER A 238 5.78 0.01 -10.03
CA SER A 238 5.26 -1.27 -10.52
C SER A 238 3.77 -1.25 -10.85
N GLY A 239 2.98 -0.38 -10.19
CA GLY A 239 1.58 -0.17 -10.53
C GLY A 239 1.37 0.38 -11.95
N GLY A 240 2.30 1.18 -12.48
CA GLY A 240 2.27 1.64 -13.87
C GLY A 240 2.51 0.51 -14.88
N VAL A 241 3.41 -0.40 -14.55
CA VAL A 241 3.62 -1.63 -15.35
C VAL A 241 2.34 -2.47 -15.41
N VAL A 242 1.72 -2.69 -14.24
CA VAL A 242 0.46 -3.44 -14.16
C VAL A 242 -0.68 -2.70 -14.88
N ALA A 243 -0.77 -1.36 -14.74
CA ALA A 243 -1.77 -0.55 -15.44
C ALA A 243 -1.64 -0.66 -16.96
N TYR A 244 -0.41 -0.69 -17.48
CA TYR A 244 -0.15 -0.87 -18.91
C TYR A 244 -0.60 -2.24 -19.42
N GLU A 245 -0.25 -3.31 -18.73
CA GLU A 245 -0.66 -4.66 -19.09
C GLU A 245 -2.18 -4.87 -18.93
N LEU A 246 -2.77 -4.27 -17.89
CA LEU A 246 -4.22 -4.24 -17.69
C LEU A 246 -4.94 -3.54 -18.85
N ALA A 247 -4.41 -2.41 -19.33
CA ALA A 247 -4.97 -1.71 -20.49
C ALA A 247 -4.98 -2.60 -21.75
N LYS A 248 -3.90 -3.35 -21.99
CA LYS A 248 -3.82 -4.30 -23.11
C LYS A 248 -4.85 -5.42 -23.00
N GLU A 249 -5.02 -5.98 -21.80
CA GLU A 249 -6.00 -7.03 -21.55
C GLU A 249 -7.42 -6.51 -21.81
N LEU A 250 -7.76 -5.32 -21.24
CA LEU A 250 -9.06 -4.68 -21.44
C LEU A 250 -9.32 -4.37 -22.91
N GLN A 251 -8.31 -3.85 -23.63
CA GLN A 251 -8.39 -3.63 -25.07
C GLN A 251 -8.64 -4.93 -25.84
N GLY A 252 -7.99 -6.03 -25.44
CA GLY A 252 -8.21 -7.36 -26.02
C GLY A 252 -9.64 -7.88 -25.79
N ARG A 253 -10.32 -7.40 -24.75
CA ARG A 253 -11.73 -7.72 -24.43
C ARG A 253 -12.74 -6.76 -25.07
N GLY A 254 -12.27 -5.71 -25.75
CA GLY A 254 -13.11 -4.71 -26.40
C GLY A 254 -13.51 -3.53 -25.49
N LEU A 255 -12.91 -3.41 -24.32
CA LEU A 255 -13.02 -2.23 -23.46
C LEU A 255 -11.75 -1.39 -23.62
N ASP A 256 -11.80 -0.39 -24.50
CA ASP A 256 -10.65 0.45 -24.83
C ASP A 256 -10.47 1.55 -23.76
N PRO A 257 -9.40 1.52 -22.94
CA PRO A 257 -9.10 2.66 -22.05
C PRO A 257 -8.84 3.92 -22.86
N THR A 258 -9.38 5.05 -22.41
CA THR A 258 -9.17 6.36 -23.03
C THR A 258 -7.69 6.77 -22.95
N ALA A 259 -7.01 6.39 -21.89
CA ALA A 259 -5.61 6.71 -21.67
C ALA A 259 -4.97 5.84 -20.60
N VAL A 260 -3.62 5.76 -20.62
CA VAL A 260 -2.82 5.14 -19.56
C VAL A 260 -1.71 6.10 -19.11
N VAL A 261 -1.61 6.31 -17.81
CA VAL A 261 -0.60 7.18 -17.19
C VAL A 261 0.35 6.32 -16.35
N LEU A 262 1.63 6.39 -16.69
CA LEU A 262 2.71 5.75 -15.94
C LEU A 262 3.45 6.82 -15.15
N ILE A 263 3.40 6.75 -13.83
CA ILE A 263 4.11 7.67 -12.95
C ILE A 263 5.37 6.97 -12.48
N ASP A 264 6.52 7.45 -12.97
CA ASP A 264 7.86 6.95 -12.63
C ASP A 264 7.99 5.41 -12.59
N SER A 265 7.56 4.76 -13.67
CA SER A 265 7.59 3.31 -13.85
C SER A 265 8.84 2.88 -14.59
N TYR A 266 9.41 1.76 -14.20
CA TYR A 266 10.65 1.22 -14.75
C TYR A 266 10.44 -0.12 -15.45
N SER A 267 11.26 -0.42 -16.46
CA SER A 267 11.43 -1.76 -17.00
C SER A 267 12.50 -2.47 -16.17
N PHE A 268 12.20 -3.67 -15.70
CA PHE A 268 13.13 -4.52 -14.97
C PHE A 268 13.72 -5.55 -15.92
N ASP A 269 14.67 -5.13 -16.74
CA ASP A 269 15.39 -6.04 -17.64
C ASP A 269 16.47 -6.82 -16.87
N GLY A 270 16.37 -8.15 -16.91
CA GLY A 270 17.29 -9.06 -16.27
C GLY A 270 18.72 -9.12 -16.86
N ASP A 271 19.08 -8.25 -17.80
CA ASP A 271 20.39 -8.27 -18.48
C ASP A 271 21.50 -7.51 -17.72
N GLY A 272 21.46 -7.57 -16.36
CA GLY A 272 22.64 -7.30 -15.55
C GLY A 272 23.09 -5.85 -15.45
N GLY A 273 22.22 -4.91 -15.73
CA GLY A 273 22.48 -3.51 -15.46
C GLY A 273 22.23 -3.17 -13.97
N ARG A 274 23.19 -2.59 -13.31
CA ARG A 274 23.17 -2.08 -11.93
C ARG A 274 21.90 -1.30 -11.46
N PRO A 275 20.96 -0.88 -12.34
CA PRO A 275 19.71 -0.22 -11.91
C PRO A 275 18.90 -1.03 -10.92
N GLU A 276 18.76 -2.34 -11.15
CA GLU A 276 17.92 -3.21 -10.32
C GLU A 276 18.46 -3.33 -8.89
N GLU A 277 19.79 -3.42 -8.74
CA GLU A 277 20.42 -3.49 -7.42
C GLU A 277 20.40 -2.14 -6.70
N MET A 278 20.65 -1.03 -7.38
CA MET A 278 20.63 0.31 -6.80
C MET A 278 19.21 0.76 -6.46
N PHE A 279 18.26 0.50 -7.34
CA PHE A 279 16.84 0.75 -7.09
C PHE A 279 16.35 -0.07 -5.88
N ARG A 280 16.74 -1.31 -5.82
CA ARG A 280 16.47 -2.22 -4.71
C ARG A 280 17.06 -1.69 -3.40
N ASN A 281 18.31 -1.21 -3.42
CA ASN A 281 18.97 -0.67 -2.24
C ASN A 281 18.33 0.66 -1.79
N ALA A 282 17.94 1.54 -2.70
CA ALA A 282 17.25 2.79 -2.40
C ALA A 282 15.82 2.56 -1.84
N LEU A 283 15.07 1.66 -2.48
CA LEU A 283 13.78 1.18 -1.95
C LEU A 283 13.97 0.63 -0.54
N ASN A 284 14.95 -0.23 -0.33
CA ASN A 284 15.17 -0.86 0.95
C ASN A 284 15.59 0.11 2.04
N ALA A 285 16.42 1.09 1.76
CA ALA A 285 16.81 2.10 2.74
C ALA A 285 15.59 2.89 3.27
N ARG A 286 14.67 3.28 2.36
CA ARG A 286 13.39 3.93 2.73
C ARG A 286 12.41 2.93 3.37
N MET A 287 12.40 1.69 2.90
CA MET A 287 11.53 0.64 3.38
C MET A 287 11.91 0.11 4.76
N ILE A 288 13.19 0.09 5.15
CA ILE A 288 13.61 -0.27 6.53
C ILE A 288 12.91 0.65 7.53
N GLU A 289 12.86 1.93 7.26
CA GLU A 289 12.19 2.89 8.13
C GLU A 289 10.69 2.60 8.23
N TYR A 290 10.04 2.34 7.11
CA TYR A 290 8.64 1.93 7.07
C TYR A 290 8.40 0.55 7.72
N LEU A 291 9.25 -0.43 7.47
CA LEU A 291 9.12 -1.79 8.01
C LEU A 291 9.32 -1.87 9.51
N ARG A 292 10.18 -1.04 10.08
CA ARG A 292 10.26 -0.87 11.54
C ARG A 292 8.93 -0.40 12.13
N TRP A 293 8.08 0.23 11.30
CA TRP A 293 6.78 0.76 11.66
C TRP A 293 5.63 -0.22 11.38
N ALA A 294 5.76 -1.01 10.31
CA ALA A 294 4.72 -1.93 9.80
C ALA A 294 4.81 -3.34 10.38
N SER A 295 5.57 -3.56 11.47
CA SER A 295 5.76 -4.87 12.10
C SER A 295 4.45 -5.39 12.74
N GLY A 296 3.51 -5.77 11.87
CA GLY A 296 2.29 -6.50 12.20
C GLY A 296 2.40 -7.95 11.74
N ASP A 297 1.46 -8.79 12.15
CA ASP A 297 1.41 -10.25 11.94
C ASP A 297 1.40 -10.72 10.46
N LYS A 298 1.43 -9.77 9.50
CA LYS A 298 1.30 -10.06 8.05
C LYS A 298 2.49 -9.58 7.21
N LEU A 299 3.60 -9.22 7.84
CA LEU A 299 4.74 -8.64 7.12
C LEU A 299 5.34 -9.62 6.10
N SER A 300 5.55 -10.89 6.49
CA SER A 300 6.08 -11.92 5.59
C SER A 300 5.18 -12.19 4.40
N GLU A 301 3.85 -12.13 4.59
CA GLU A 301 2.89 -12.29 3.49
C GLU A 301 3.02 -11.15 2.47
N ARG A 302 3.11 -9.92 2.92
CA ARG A 302 3.27 -8.75 2.06
C ARG A 302 4.63 -8.73 1.36
N ILE A 303 5.72 -9.10 2.06
CA ILE A 303 7.06 -9.18 1.45
C ILE A 303 7.10 -10.30 0.41
N THR A 304 6.54 -11.47 0.70
CA THR A 304 6.51 -12.58 -0.27
C THR A 304 5.67 -12.23 -1.50
N ALA A 305 4.55 -11.51 -1.33
CA ALA A 305 3.76 -11.01 -2.44
C ALA A 305 4.54 -10.00 -3.30
N GLN A 306 5.26 -9.06 -2.66
CA GLN A 306 6.10 -8.09 -3.36
C GLN A 306 7.18 -8.78 -4.19
N VAL A 307 7.97 -9.67 -3.57
CA VAL A 307 9.08 -10.34 -4.25
C VAL A 307 8.57 -11.19 -5.41
N TRP A 308 7.45 -11.89 -5.20
CA TRP A 308 6.81 -12.67 -6.25
C TRP A 308 6.30 -11.79 -7.40
N SER A 309 5.64 -10.69 -7.09
CA SER A 309 5.13 -9.77 -8.13
C SER A 309 6.25 -9.15 -8.96
N LEU A 310 7.37 -8.77 -8.33
CA LEU A 310 8.53 -8.28 -9.05
C LEU A 310 9.12 -9.35 -9.99
N GLU A 311 9.10 -10.62 -9.58
CA GLU A 311 9.52 -11.73 -10.45
C GLU A 311 8.58 -11.89 -11.65
N LEU A 312 7.25 -11.77 -11.46
CA LEU A 312 6.26 -11.81 -12.55
C LEU A 312 6.41 -10.64 -13.55
N LEU A 313 6.84 -9.48 -13.07
CA LEU A 313 7.04 -8.27 -13.88
C LEU A 313 8.43 -8.20 -14.51
N ARG A 314 9.32 -9.12 -14.19
CA ARG A 314 10.67 -9.17 -14.76
C ARG A 314 10.62 -9.29 -16.27
N GLY A 315 11.51 -8.56 -16.96
CA GLY A 315 11.59 -8.52 -18.42
C GLY A 315 10.39 -7.87 -19.11
N TRP A 316 9.57 -7.15 -18.37
CA TRP A 316 8.46 -6.40 -18.98
C TRP A 316 8.99 -5.27 -19.88
N ARG A 317 8.36 -5.13 -21.05
CA ARG A 317 8.56 -4.01 -21.98
C ARG A 317 7.20 -3.50 -22.49
N PRO A 318 7.03 -2.18 -22.61
CA PRO A 318 5.78 -1.62 -23.13
C PRO A 318 5.67 -1.88 -24.64
N GLU A 319 4.71 -2.70 -25.04
CA GLU A 319 4.42 -3.01 -26.46
C GLU A 319 2.93 -3.29 -26.66
N GLY A 320 2.44 -2.98 -27.88
CA GLY A 320 1.14 -3.46 -28.36
C GLY A 320 -0.08 -2.76 -27.78
N LEU A 321 0.07 -1.61 -27.10
CA LEU A 321 -1.05 -0.81 -26.64
C LEU A 321 -1.36 0.31 -27.64
N SER A 322 -2.66 0.47 -28.01
CA SER A 322 -3.12 1.53 -28.91
C SER A 322 -3.58 2.80 -28.18
N ALA A 323 -3.96 2.69 -26.92
CA ALA A 323 -4.39 3.83 -26.11
C ALA A 323 -3.25 4.87 -25.94
N PRO A 324 -3.56 6.16 -25.92
CA PRO A 324 -2.59 7.20 -25.59
C PRO A 324 -1.96 6.96 -24.23
N THR A 325 -0.64 7.18 -24.14
CA THR A 325 0.15 6.96 -22.92
C THR A 325 0.89 8.20 -22.49
N LEU A 326 0.84 8.53 -21.19
CA LEU A 326 1.63 9.58 -20.57
C LEU A 326 2.63 8.97 -19.61
N TYR A 327 3.91 9.34 -19.77
CA TYR A 327 4.91 9.09 -18.73
C TYR A 327 5.14 10.35 -17.90
N VAL A 328 4.89 10.27 -16.60
CA VAL A 328 5.16 11.35 -15.65
C VAL A 328 6.48 11.05 -14.95
N ARG A 329 7.49 11.92 -15.21
CA ARG A 329 8.86 11.74 -14.74
C ARG A 329 9.17 12.73 -13.61
N PRO A 330 9.64 12.28 -12.43
CA PRO A 330 10.21 13.17 -11.43
C PRO A 330 11.53 13.76 -11.94
N ILE A 331 11.77 15.04 -11.65
CA ILE A 331 13.02 15.73 -12.04
C ILE A 331 14.18 15.42 -11.08
N GLN A 332 13.88 14.95 -9.87
CA GLN A 332 14.91 14.54 -8.91
C GLN A 332 15.20 13.05 -9.10
N PRO A 333 16.47 12.66 -9.14
CA PRO A 333 16.83 11.26 -9.26
C PRO A 333 16.51 10.50 -7.96
N LEU A 334 16.22 9.21 -8.09
CA LEU A 334 16.03 8.31 -6.96
C LEU A 334 17.33 8.13 -6.15
N VAL A 335 18.46 8.06 -6.87
CA VAL A 335 19.83 7.97 -6.35
C VAL A 335 20.73 8.88 -7.17
N GLU A 336 21.83 9.40 -6.55
CA GLU A 336 22.74 10.33 -7.23
C GLU A 336 23.34 9.77 -8.52
N GLU A 337 23.52 8.46 -8.59
CA GLU A 337 24.10 7.74 -9.74
C GLU A 337 23.04 7.31 -10.76
N GLU A 338 21.79 7.71 -10.60
CA GLU A 338 20.72 7.35 -11.54
C GLU A 338 21.03 7.88 -12.95
N LYS A 339 20.92 6.98 -13.93
CA LYS A 339 21.14 7.32 -15.33
C LYS A 339 19.81 7.51 -16.06
N PRO A 340 19.69 8.54 -16.91
CA PRO A 340 18.49 8.77 -17.72
C PRO A 340 18.06 7.56 -18.55
N GLU A 341 19.02 6.72 -18.97
CA GLU A 341 18.79 5.52 -19.78
C GLU A 341 17.96 4.47 -19.05
N TRP A 342 17.92 4.46 -17.72
CA TRP A 342 17.15 3.49 -16.94
C TRP A 342 15.62 3.62 -17.09
N ARG A 343 15.18 4.80 -17.50
CA ARG A 343 13.78 5.06 -17.88
C ARG A 343 13.59 5.07 -19.39
N GLY A 344 14.69 5.11 -20.15
CA GLY A 344 14.71 5.40 -21.57
C GLY A 344 13.87 4.44 -22.41
N ASP A 345 13.95 3.14 -22.11
CA ASP A 345 13.22 2.12 -22.85
C ASP A 345 11.70 2.29 -22.68
N VAL A 346 11.23 2.57 -21.45
CA VAL A 346 9.81 2.83 -21.19
C VAL A 346 9.38 4.13 -21.84
N ILE A 347 10.12 5.22 -21.62
CA ILE A 347 9.80 6.56 -22.13
C ILE A 347 9.74 6.59 -23.66
N SER A 348 10.62 5.87 -24.35
CA SER A 348 10.68 5.83 -25.80
C SER A 348 9.42 5.26 -26.47
N MET A 349 8.64 4.49 -25.73
CA MET A 349 7.41 3.85 -26.21
C MET A 349 6.14 4.64 -25.84
N MET A 350 6.27 5.72 -25.07
CA MET A 350 5.12 6.53 -24.64
C MET A 350 4.78 7.62 -25.66
N THR A 351 3.49 7.93 -25.76
CA THR A 351 3.01 8.99 -26.68
C THR A 351 3.32 10.39 -26.15
N SER A 352 3.43 10.55 -24.84
CA SER A 352 3.71 11.82 -24.17
C SER A 352 4.58 11.62 -22.94
N VAL A 353 5.40 12.64 -22.64
CA VAL A 353 6.24 12.66 -21.42
C VAL A 353 6.08 14.03 -20.77
N ALA A 354 5.98 14.04 -19.44
CA ALA A 354 5.92 15.28 -18.67
C ALA A 354 6.80 15.18 -17.42
N ASP A 355 7.53 16.25 -17.13
CA ASP A 355 8.39 16.37 -15.97
C ASP A 355 7.65 17.08 -14.83
N VAL A 356 7.81 16.56 -13.60
CA VAL A 356 7.21 17.11 -12.39
C VAL A 356 8.24 17.19 -11.25
N PRO A 357 8.07 18.09 -10.29
CA PRO A 357 8.91 18.13 -9.10
C PRO A 357 8.81 16.84 -8.28
N GLY A 358 9.84 16.54 -7.50
CA GLY A 358 9.92 15.40 -6.62
C GLY A 358 10.82 14.28 -7.14
N ASP A 359 10.94 13.24 -6.35
CA ASP A 359 11.61 11.97 -6.65
C ASP A 359 10.58 10.82 -6.71
N HIS A 360 11.06 9.59 -6.92
CA HIS A 360 10.21 8.39 -7.00
C HIS A 360 9.22 8.24 -5.82
N PHE A 361 9.60 8.62 -4.62
CA PHE A 361 8.77 8.45 -3.42
C PHE A 361 7.87 9.65 -3.14
N THR A 362 8.35 10.84 -3.47
CA THR A 362 7.67 12.10 -3.12
C THR A 362 6.74 12.63 -4.20
N ILE A 363 6.80 12.06 -5.41
CA ILE A 363 6.00 12.49 -6.58
C ILE A 363 4.47 12.46 -6.33
N LEU A 364 4.00 11.58 -5.44
CA LEU A 364 2.60 11.47 -4.99
C LEU A 364 2.37 11.99 -3.57
N GLU A 365 3.37 12.66 -2.96
CA GLU A 365 3.31 13.08 -1.58
C GLU A 365 3.55 14.60 -1.42
N GLY A 366 3.19 15.11 -0.24
CA GLY A 366 3.51 16.46 0.21
C GLY A 366 3.14 17.54 -0.80
N GLU A 367 4.08 18.44 -1.07
CA GLU A 367 3.92 19.56 -1.99
C GLU A 367 3.96 19.17 -3.49
N HIS A 368 4.47 17.98 -3.81
CA HIS A 368 4.68 17.57 -5.20
C HIS A 368 3.42 16.96 -5.84
N VAL A 369 2.56 16.31 -5.03
CA VAL A 369 1.35 15.63 -5.50
C VAL A 369 0.44 16.55 -6.33
N GLY A 370 0.29 17.82 -5.93
CA GLY A 370 -0.52 18.78 -6.67
C GLY A 370 0.02 19.11 -8.07
N SER A 371 1.34 19.06 -8.26
CA SER A 371 1.97 19.23 -9.58
C SER A 371 1.74 18.02 -10.47
N THR A 372 1.91 16.82 -9.92
CA THR A 372 1.64 15.56 -10.61
C THR A 372 0.19 15.46 -11.05
N ALA A 373 -0.75 15.73 -10.15
CA ALA A 373 -2.18 15.68 -10.45
C ALA A 373 -2.60 16.68 -11.53
N ARG A 374 -2.08 17.93 -11.50
CA ARG A 374 -2.37 18.94 -12.53
C ARG A 374 -1.89 18.51 -13.91
N VAL A 375 -0.71 17.92 -14.01
CA VAL A 375 -0.17 17.43 -15.27
C VAL A 375 -1.05 16.30 -15.82
N VAL A 376 -1.42 15.36 -14.99
CA VAL A 376 -2.28 14.23 -15.35
C VAL A 376 -3.67 14.73 -15.78
N ASP A 377 -4.32 15.58 -14.98
CA ASP A 377 -5.64 16.13 -15.28
C ASP A 377 -5.64 16.93 -16.60
N HIS A 378 -4.67 17.82 -16.76
CA HIS A 378 -4.53 18.63 -17.98
C HIS A 378 -4.36 17.76 -19.22
N TRP A 379 -3.49 16.75 -19.16
CA TRP A 379 -3.25 15.86 -20.29
C TRP A 379 -4.49 15.03 -20.63
N LEU A 380 -5.15 14.43 -19.63
CA LEU A 380 -6.35 13.63 -19.83
C LEU A 380 -7.52 14.44 -20.40
N ARG A 381 -7.70 15.71 -19.97
CA ARG A 381 -8.74 16.61 -20.52
C ARG A 381 -8.47 17.01 -21.96
N ASN A 382 -7.22 17.06 -22.39
CA ASN A 382 -6.86 17.40 -23.78
C ASN A 382 -7.02 16.23 -24.76
N LEU A 383 -7.24 15.01 -24.29
CA LEU A 383 -7.56 13.84 -25.11
C LEU A 383 -9.06 13.72 -25.45
N ARG A 384 -9.89 14.50 -24.75
CA ARG A 384 -11.33 14.59 -24.95
C ARG A 384 -11.66 15.76 -25.86
#